data_79b99a330c073ac0a717062db883010d
#
_entry.id   79b99a330c073ac0a717062db883010d
#
_cell.length_a   1.000
_cell.length_b   1.000
_cell.length_c   1.000
_cell.angle_alpha   90.00
_cell.angle_beta   90.00
_cell.angle_gamma   90.00
#
_symmetry.space_group_name_H-M   'P 1'
#
loop_
_entity.id
_entity.type
_entity.pdbx_description
1 polymer ?
#
loop_
_entity_poly.entity_id
_entity_poly.type
_entity_poly.pdbx_seq_one_letter_code
_entity_poly.pdbx_strand_id
1 'polypeptide(L)'
;CVKDCIAQNIVLKDGKADVLEECLLCGHCYAVCPFDAVEMPGEYLTEDVQVCDGALPALDPKIFLHSVKCRRSIRDYKEKPVEQEKLEAILQAGRYTATAKNNQDCHFVFVQKEREYFKKMVWDFIEQKKEFYGKEVPRDMLPYMSFNRRRKAAPSDDYLFRNAPVIVFMASQWPLDAGLAAQNMEMMAAAEGLGVLYNGYLARIVEENEEAKKWLGIEGKTVKACMLMGYPAVKYVRTAPRKAPQVVWR
;
A
#
# COMPACT_ATOMS: atom_id res chain seq x y z
N CYS A 1 -22.75 13.28 16.60
CA CYS A 1 -21.36 13.39 17.11
C CYS A 1 -21.19 12.73 18.49
N VAL A 2 -22.03 13.09 19.53
CA VAL A 2 -21.89 12.52 20.89
C VAL A 2 -21.94 10.98 20.89
N LYS A 3 -22.92 10.39 20.23
CA LYS A 3 -23.10 8.91 20.18
C LYS A 3 -22.05 8.21 19.32
N ASP A 4 -21.43 8.92 18.38
CA ASP A 4 -20.50 8.38 17.42
C ASP A 4 -19.02 8.55 17.84
N CYS A 5 -18.78 9.31 18.90
CA CYS A 5 -17.45 9.50 19.44
C CYS A 5 -16.99 8.25 20.21
N ILE A 6 -16.04 7.49 19.64
CA ILE A 6 -15.51 6.27 20.25
C ILE A 6 -14.81 6.54 21.60
N ALA A 7 -14.22 7.72 21.76
CA ALA A 7 -13.60 8.15 23.02
C ALA A 7 -14.62 8.69 24.05
N GLN A 8 -15.90 8.80 23.67
CA GLN A 8 -16.96 9.40 24.48
C GLN A 8 -16.62 10.83 24.99
N ASN A 9 -15.82 11.54 24.21
CA ASN A 9 -15.17 12.80 24.56
C ASN A 9 -15.96 14.03 24.10
N ILE A 10 -17.23 13.87 23.72
CA ILE A 10 -18.10 14.96 23.29
C ILE A 10 -19.38 14.96 24.13
N VAL A 11 -19.66 16.11 24.75
CA VAL A 11 -20.90 16.35 25.50
C VAL A 11 -21.66 17.50 24.88
N LEU A 12 -22.95 17.59 25.20
CA LEU A 12 -23.76 18.77 24.87
C LEU A 12 -23.92 19.64 26.12
N LYS A 13 -23.48 20.91 26.06
CA LYS A 13 -23.74 21.95 27.06
C LYS A 13 -24.48 23.07 26.37
N ASP A 14 -25.64 23.44 26.89
CA ASP A 14 -26.48 24.50 26.35
C ASP A 14 -26.74 24.40 24.83
N GLY A 15 -26.94 23.15 24.36
CA GLY A 15 -27.21 22.86 22.94
C GLY A 15 -25.97 22.91 22.04
N LYS A 16 -24.79 23.15 22.57
CA LYS A 16 -23.50 23.14 21.82
C LYS A 16 -22.66 21.93 22.20
N ALA A 17 -21.93 21.41 21.22
CA ALA A 17 -20.95 20.34 21.47
C ALA A 17 -19.69 20.92 22.13
N ASP A 18 -19.24 20.25 23.17
CA ASP A 18 -18.01 20.57 23.90
C ASP A 18 -17.12 19.33 23.96
N VAL A 19 -15.82 19.47 23.71
CA VAL A 19 -14.83 18.38 23.73
C VAL A 19 -14.13 18.43 25.09
N LEU A 20 -14.16 17.31 25.81
CA LEU A 20 -13.73 17.24 27.21
C LEU A 20 -12.23 17.04 27.40
N GLU A 21 -11.61 16.20 26.56
CA GLU A 21 -10.22 15.75 26.72
C GLU A 21 -9.52 15.65 25.36
N GLU A 22 -8.35 15.05 25.33
CA GLU A 22 -7.57 14.82 24.11
C GLU A 22 -8.33 14.00 23.09
N CYS A 23 -8.37 14.45 21.84
CA CYS A 23 -9.12 13.87 20.76
C CYS A 23 -8.26 12.93 19.91
N LEU A 24 -8.85 11.80 19.45
CA LEU A 24 -8.21 10.89 18.51
C LEU A 24 -8.16 11.43 17.07
N LEU A 25 -8.73 12.59 16.81
CA LEU A 25 -8.80 13.23 15.49
C LEU A 25 -9.36 12.30 14.38
N CYS A 26 -10.29 11.41 14.74
CA CYS A 26 -10.81 10.41 13.81
C CYS A 26 -11.81 10.93 12.76
N GLY A 27 -12.23 12.22 12.87
CA GLY A 27 -13.12 12.87 11.93
C GLY A 27 -14.60 12.44 11.96
N HIS A 28 -15.00 11.48 12.80
CA HIS A 28 -16.39 11.01 12.86
C HIS A 28 -17.39 12.13 13.18
N CYS A 29 -17.07 12.98 14.15
CA CYS A 29 -17.91 14.13 14.49
C CYS A 29 -18.01 15.14 13.34
N TYR A 30 -16.93 15.33 12.57
CA TYR A 30 -16.90 16.13 11.36
C TYR A 30 -17.84 15.54 10.29
N ALA A 31 -17.67 14.24 9.98
CA ALA A 31 -18.43 13.56 8.94
C ALA A 31 -19.94 13.46 9.23
N VAL A 32 -20.35 13.42 10.49
CA VAL A 32 -21.77 13.26 10.89
C VAL A 32 -22.47 14.60 11.18
N CYS A 33 -21.75 15.71 11.18
CA CYS A 33 -22.31 17.01 11.54
C CYS A 33 -23.16 17.61 10.40
N PRO A 34 -24.48 17.78 10.58
CA PRO A 34 -25.32 18.33 9.52
C PRO A 34 -25.21 19.87 9.40
N PHE A 35 -24.47 20.52 10.31
CA PHE A 35 -24.34 21.98 10.42
C PHE A 35 -22.94 22.49 10.08
N ASP A 36 -22.06 21.59 9.65
CA ASP A 36 -20.65 21.93 9.37
C ASP A 36 -19.96 22.69 10.52
N ALA A 37 -20.28 22.29 11.76
CA ALA A 37 -19.90 23.00 12.99
C ALA A 37 -18.63 22.42 13.65
N VAL A 38 -17.91 21.54 12.96
CA VAL A 38 -16.69 20.90 13.46
C VAL A 38 -15.54 21.29 12.55
N GLU A 39 -14.48 21.80 13.12
CA GLU A 39 -13.23 22.08 12.41
C GLU A 39 -12.22 20.98 12.69
N MET A 40 -11.43 20.62 11.69
CA MET A 40 -10.30 19.70 11.82
C MET A 40 -8.99 20.51 11.85
N PRO A 41 -7.94 20.03 12.55
CA PRO A 41 -6.63 20.69 12.52
C PRO A 41 -6.09 20.89 11.11
N GLY A 42 -5.29 21.94 10.88
CA GLY A 42 -4.82 22.35 9.56
C GLY A 42 -3.96 21.35 8.80
N GLU A 43 -3.51 20.27 9.44
CA GLU A 43 -2.84 19.14 8.79
C GLU A 43 -3.80 18.18 8.04
N TYR A 44 -5.12 18.30 8.30
CA TYR A 44 -6.15 17.54 7.61
C TYR A 44 -6.61 18.28 6.35
N LEU A 45 -6.52 17.61 5.20
CA LEU A 45 -6.91 18.17 3.90
C LEU A 45 -8.44 18.13 3.78
N THR A 46 -9.10 19.26 4.07
CA THR A 46 -10.56 19.35 3.98
C THR A 46 -11.07 19.56 2.55
N GLU A 47 -10.21 20.01 1.63
CA GLU A 47 -10.51 20.12 0.20
C GLU A 47 -10.75 18.78 -0.48
N ASP A 48 -10.27 17.68 0.09
CA ASP A 48 -10.51 16.30 -0.41
C ASP A 48 -11.84 15.72 0.10
N VAL A 49 -12.54 16.40 0.99
CA VAL A 49 -13.78 15.90 1.58
C VAL A 49 -14.89 15.91 0.53
N GLN A 50 -15.59 14.79 0.42
CA GLN A 50 -16.73 14.62 -0.47
C GLN A 50 -18.02 14.56 0.33
N VAL A 51 -19.08 15.19 -0.18
CA VAL A 51 -20.40 15.10 0.42
C VAL A 51 -20.97 13.72 0.18
N CYS A 52 -21.38 13.05 1.27
CA CYS A 52 -22.16 11.82 1.24
C CYS A 52 -23.61 12.15 1.52
N ASP A 53 -24.53 11.72 0.67
CA ASP A 53 -25.99 11.94 0.80
C ASP A 53 -26.67 11.00 1.83
N GLY A 54 -25.89 10.50 2.78
CA GLY A 54 -26.31 9.60 3.85
C GLY A 54 -26.32 8.12 3.49
N ALA A 55 -26.05 7.77 2.25
CA ALA A 55 -25.84 6.39 1.82
C ALA A 55 -24.40 6.17 1.39
N LEU A 56 -23.83 5.00 1.70
CA LEU A 56 -22.56 4.60 1.09
C LEU A 56 -22.81 4.44 -0.43
N PRO A 57 -21.88 4.90 -1.29
CA PRO A 57 -21.94 4.65 -2.72
C PRO A 57 -22.15 3.16 -2.97
N ALA A 58 -23.21 2.81 -3.67
CA ALA A 58 -23.56 1.42 -3.91
C ALA A 58 -22.59 0.79 -4.91
N LEU A 59 -21.69 -0.05 -4.42
CA LEU A 59 -20.92 -0.95 -5.27
C LEU A 59 -21.80 -2.16 -5.64
N ASP A 60 -21.93 -2.47 -6.92
CA ASP A 60 -22.58 -3.72 -7.31
C ASP A 60 -21.80 -4.91 -6.73
N PRO A 61 -22.40 -5.71 -5.81
CA PRO A 61 -21.65 -6.77 -5.12
C PRO A 61 -21.16 -7.86 -6.08
N LYS A 62 -21.85 -8.10 -7.20
CA LYS A 62 -21.45 -9.10 -8.20
C LYS A 62 -20.22 -8.62 -8.99
N ILE A 63 -20.21 -7.34 -9.39
CA ILE A 63 -19.09 -6.73 -10.08
C ILE A 63 -17.89 -6.68 -9.17
N PHE A 64 -18.04 -6.22 -7.93
CA PHE A 64 -16.97 -6.17 -6.95
C PHE A 64 -16.37 -7.55 -6.67
N LEU A 65 -17.21 -8.55 -6.38
CA LEU A 65 -16.75 -9.92 -6.15
C LEU A 65 -16.06 -10.51 -7.38
N HIS A 66 -16.56 -10.22 -8.58
CA HIS A 66 -15.92 -10.65 -9.83
C HIS A 66 -14.52 -10.04 -9.96
N SER A 67 -14.35 -8.75 -9.71
CA SER A 67 -13.05 -8.06 -9.71
C SER A 67 -12.07 -8.70 -8.74
N VAL A 68 -12.49 -8.98 -7.49
CA VAL A 68 -11.68 -9.67 -6.48
C VAL A 68 -11.24 -11.05 -6.99
N LYS A 69 -12.14 -11.81 -7.64
CA LYS A 69 -11.83 -13.15 -8.18
C LYS A 69 -10.91 -13.12 -9.39
N CYS A 70 -11.03 -12.09 -10.25
CA CYS A 70 -10.22 -11.91 -11.45
C CYS A 70 -8.82 -11.37 -11.16
N ARG A 71 -8.64 -10.63 -10.06
CA ARG A 71 -7.36 -10.09 -9.65
C ARG A 71 -6.31 -11.20 -9.54
N ARG A 72 -5.14 -10.94 -10.10
CA ARG A 72 -4.00 -11.88 -10.11
C ARG A 72 -2.71 -11.14 -9.80
N SER A 73 -1.75 -11.82 -9.21
CA SER A 73 -0.37 -11.35 -9.11
C SER A 73 0.25 -11.27 -10.50
N ILE A 74 0.46 -10.06 -11.00
CA ILE A 74 1.05 -9.82 -12.32
C ILE A 74 2.56 -9.89 -12.22
N ARG A 75 3.20 -10.63 -13.13
CA ARG A 75 4.65 -10.88 -13.14
C ARG A 75 5.33 -10.52 -14.45
N ASP A 76 4.54 -10.01 -15.38
CA ASP A 76 4.99 -9.59 -16.69
C ASP A 76 4.24 -8.31 -17.07
N TYR A 77 4.98 -7.26 -17.34
CA TYR A 77 4.47 -5.91 -17.54
C TYR A 77 4.86 -5.38 -18.91
N LYS A 78 4.02 -4.52 -19.47
CA LYS A 78 4.36 -3.74 -20.66
C LYS A 78 5.40 -2.67 -20.30
N GLU A 79 6.32 -2.40 -21.20
CA GLU A 79 7.22 -1.25 -21.10
C GLU A 79 6.46 0.06 -21.37
N LYS A 80 5.63 0.44 -20.42
CA LYS A 80 4.84 1.65 -20.46
C LYS A 80 4.83 2.28 -19.08
N PRO A 81 5.19 3.57 -18.94
CA PRO A 81 5.04 4.28 -17.68
C PRO A 81 3.55 4.34 -17.29
N VAL A 82 3.31 4.45 -16.00
CA VAL A 82 1.97 4.67 -15.46
C VAL A 82 1.74 6.17 -15.35
N GLU A 83 0.59 6.63 -15.77
CA GLU A 83 0.18 8.02 -15.73
C GLU A 83 0.06 8.51 -14.28
N GLN A 84 0.46 9.76 -14.02
CA GLN A 84 0.53 10.32 -12.67
C GLN A 84 -0.85 10.32 -11.99
N GLU A 85 -1.91 10.66 -12.72
CA GLU A 85 -3.29 10.71 -12.23
C GLU A 85 -3.77 9.35 -11.68
N LYS A 86 -3.33 8.25 -12.33
CA LYS A 86 -3.63 6.90 -11.84
C LYS A 86 -2.89 6.57 -10.55
N LEU A 87 -1.63 6.99 -10.45
CA LEU A 87 -0.84 6.81 -9.23
C LEU A 87 -1.44 7.60 -8.06
N GLU A 88 -1.95 8.80 -8.32
CA GLU A 88 -2.63 9.63 -7.34
C GLU A 88 -3.95 9.00 -6.87
N ALA A 89 -4.77 8.48 -7.78
CA ALA A 89 -5.99 7.75 -7.43
C ALA A 89 -5.68 6.52 -6.56
N ILE A 90 -4.60 5.79 -6.88
CA ILE A 90 -4.15 4.64 -6.10
C ILE A 90 -3.65 5.08 -4.71
N LEU A 91 -2.91 6.18 -4.63
CA LEU A 91 -2.47 6.77 -3.37
C LEU A 91 -3.67 7.15 -2.49
N GLN A 92 -4.70 7.78 -3.06
CA GLN A 92 -5.91 8.14 -2.33
C GLN A 92 -6.61 6.90 -1.75
N ALA A 93 -6.70 5.80 -2.50
CA ALA A 93 -7.26 4.56 -1.98
C ALA A 93 -6.48 4.01 -0.77
N GLY A 94 -5.16 4.16 -0.76
CA GLY A 94 -4.31 3.82 0.38
C GLY A 94 -4.51 4.77 1.57
N ARG A 95 -4.55 6.07 1.29
CA ARG A 95 -4.69 7.15 2.30
C ARG A 95 -6.01 7.06 3.08
N TYR A 96 -7.11 6.73 2.42
CA TYR A 96 -8.43 6.58 3.05
C TYR A 96 -8.65 5.22 3.71
N THR A 97 -7.61 4.42 3.88
CA THR A 97 -7.69 3.15 4.60
C THR A 97 -7.74 3.40 6.11
N ALA A 98 -8.60 2.66 6.80
CA ALA A 98 -8.67 2.69 8.25
C ALA A 98 -7.33 2.26 8.88
N THR A 99 -6.91 2.97 9.92
CA THR A 99 -5.69 2.67 10.67
C THR A 99 -5.97 2.52 12.16
N ALA A 100 -5.12 1.79 12.89
CA ALA A 100 -5.24 1.64 14.32
C ALA A 100 -5.27 3.00 15.03
N LYS A 101 -6.31 3.28 15.82
CA LYS A 101 -6.52 4.57 16.51
C LYS A 101 -6.45 5.80 15.61
N ASN A 102 -6.76 5.64 14.33
CA ASN A 102 -6.61 6.71 13.32
C ASN A 102 -5.19 7.30 13.24
N ASN A 103 -4.16 6.49 13.48
CA ASN A 103 -2.77 6.96 13.48
C ASN A 103 -2.30 7.53 12.13
N GLN A 104 -2.86 7.04 11.02
CA GLN A 104 -2.53 7.48 9.65
C GLN A 104 -1.01 7.51 9.38
N ASP A 105 -0.26 6.55 9.97
CA ASP A 105 1.20 6.51 9.94
C ASP A 105 1.79 5.82 8.71
N CYS A 106 0.96 5.38 7.78
CA CYS A 106 1.41 4.73 6.55
C CYS A 106 2.12 5.73 5.65
N HIS A 107 3.40 5.47 5.38
CA HIS A 107 4.18 6.17 4.37
C HIS A 107 4.14 5.41 3.06
N PHE A 108 3.79 6.12 1.99
CA PHE A 108 3.71 5.58 0.64
C PHE A 108 4.83 6.16 -0.20
N VAL A 109 5.66 5.32 -0.79
CA VAL A 109 6.75 5.75 -1.67
C VAL A 109 6.57 5.11 -3.04
N PHE A 110 6.40 5.92 -4.07
CA PHE A 110 6.28 5.49 -5.46
C PHE A 110 7.60 5.76 -6.19
N VAL A 111 8.23 4.71 -6.68
CA VAL A 111 9.47 4.79 -7.46
C VAL A 111 9.16 4.45 -8.91
N GLN A 112 9.18 5.45 -9.81
CA GLN A 112 9.00 5.27 -11.25
C GLN A 112 10.14 5.92 -12.03
N LYS A 113 10.34 7.24 -11.90
CA LYS A 113 11.34 7.99 -12.70
C LYS A 113 12.77 7.55 -12.42
N GLU A 114 13.11 7.34 -11.16
CA GLU A 114 14.47 6.97 -10.70
C GLU A 114 14.60 5.46 -10.44
N ARG A 115 13.74 4.66 -11.06
CA ARG A 115 13.68 3.21 -10.87
C ARG A 115 15.02 2.52 -11.11
N GLU A 116 15.75 2.89 -12.15
CA GLU A 116 17.01 2.24 -12.49
C GLU A 116 18.12 2.57 -11.48
N TYR A 117 18.13 3.80 -10.96
CA TYR A 117 19.03 4.17 -9.87
C TYR A 117 18.73 3.36 -8.60
N PHE A 118 17.45 3.26 -8.24
CA PHE A 118 17.02 2.46 -7.09
C PHE A 118 17.36 0.97 -7.27
N LYS A 119 17.13 0.40 -8.43
CA LYS A 119 17.51 -0.99 -8.75
C LYS A 119 19.00 -1.21 -8.56
N LYS A 120 19.82 -0.29 -9.03
CA LYS A 120 21.27 -0.36 -8.86
C LYS A 120 21.65 -0.40 -7.38
N MET A 121 21.12 0.49 -6.56
CA MET A 121 21.38 0.55 -5.11
C MET A 121 21.03 -0.78 -4.42
N VAL A 122 19.87 -1.37 -4.73
CA VAL A 122 19.48 -2.68 -4.17
C VAL A 122 20.42 -3.79 -4.62
N TRP A 123 20.85 -3.80 -5.90
CA TRP A 123 21.77 -4.81 -6.39
C TRP A 123 23.18 -4.67 -5.81
N ASP A 124 23.65 -3.45 -5.63
CA ASP A 124 24.95 -3.18 -4.98
C ASP A 124 24.93 -3.70 -3.52
N PHE A 125 23.86 -3.47 -2.80
CA PHE A 125 23.68 -4.02 -1.45
C PHE A 125 23.67 -5.55 -1.42
N ILE A 126 23.02 -6.21 -2.37
CA ILE A 126 23.03 -7.67 -2.49
C ILE A 126 24.43 -8.19 -2.79
N GLU A 127 25.23 -7.49 -3.60
CA GLU A 127 26.62 -7.86 -3.84
C GLU A 127 27.49 -7.68 -2.58
N GLN A 128 27.33 -6.59 -1.84
CA GLN A 128 28.02 -6.37 -0.55
C GLN A 128 27.70 -7.50 0.44
N LYS A 129 26.43 -7.87 0.56
CA LYS A 129 26.02 -9.01 1.40
C LYS A 129 26.67 -10.33 0.95
N LYS A 130 26.75 -10.57 -0.35
CA LYS A 130 27.41 -11.75 -0.92
C LYS A 130 28.89 -11.79 -0.57
N GLU A 131 29.60 -10.67 -0.69
CA GLU A 131 31.00 -10.56 -0.33
C GLU A 131 31.22 -10.78 1.18
N PHE A 132 30.35 -10.18 2.00
CA PHE A 132 30.38 -10.33 3.45
C PHE A 132 30.19 -11.78 3.91
N TYR A 133 29.22 -12.51 3.35
CA TYR A 133 28.96 -13.90 3.74
C TYR A 133 29.92 -14.91 3.10
N GLY A 134 30.55 -14.60 1.99
CA GLY A 134 31.47 -15.49 1.27
C GLY A 134 30.83 -16.84 0.94
N LYS A 135 31.30 -17.93 1.57
CA LYS A 135 30.76 -19.29 1.39
C LYS A 135 29.60 -19.63 2.34
N GLU A 136 29.42 -18.87 3.40
CA GLU A 136 28.43 -19.11 4.48
C GLU A 136 27.17 -18.28 4.31
N VAL A 137 26.57 -18.29 3.12
CA VAL A 137 25.36 -17.53 2.82
C VAL A 137 24.16 -18.05 3.61
N PRO A 138 23.50 -17.21 4.45
CA PRO A 138 22.31 -17.60 5.17
C PRO A 138 21.17 -18.06 4.25
N ARG A 139 20.32 -18.97 4.73
CA ARG A 139 19.24 -19.57 3.93
C ARG A 139 18.28 -18.52 3.34
N ASP A 140 18.01 -17.49 4.07
CA ASP A 140 17.11 -16.40 3.67
C ASP A 140 17.74 -15.47 2.62
N MET A 141 19.07 -15.46 2.48
CA MET A 141 19.78 -14.72 1.45
C MET A 141 19.99 -15.54 0.14
N LEU A 142 19.82 -16.86 0.17
CA LEU A 142 20.02 -17.71 -1.01
C LEU A 142 19.15 -17.31 -2.23
N PRO A 143 17.87 -16.91 -2.07
CA PRO A 143 17.08 -16.43 -3.20
C PRO A 143 17.74 -15.22 -3.90
N TYR A 144 18.26 -14.25 -3.15
CA TYR A 144 18.90 -13.06 -3.71
C TYR A 144 20.19 -13.41 -4.47
N MET A 145 20.97 -14.38 -3.97
CA MET A 145 22.15 -14.89 -4.70
C MET A 145 21.74 -15.52 -6.02
N SER A 146 20.63 -16.26 -6.04
CA SER A 146 20.07 -16.82 -7.26
C SER A 146 19.59 -15.74 -8.24
N PHE A 147 18.84 -14.76 -7.77
CA PHE A 147 18.36 -13.65 -8.60
C PHE A 147 19.51 -12.84 -9.21
N ASN A 148 20.54 -12.57 -8.41
CA ASN A 148 21.72 -11.87 -8.85
C ASN A 148 22.53 -12.64 -9.91
N ARG A 149 22.65 -13.98 -9.76
CA ARG A 149 23.27 -14.84 -10.76
C ARG A 149 22.51 -14.81 -12.08
N ARG A 150 21.17 -14.92 -12.03
CA ARG A 150 20.30 -14.85 -13.20
C ARG A 150 20.48 -13.52 -13.95
N ARG A 151 20.39 -12.40 -13.24
CA ARG A 151 20.60 -11.05 -13.79
C ARG A 151 21.97 -10.91 -14.49
N LYS A 152 23.03 -11.47 -13.90
CA LYS A 152 24.38 -11.41 -14.47
C LYS A 152 24.51 -12.27 -15.74
N ALA A 153 23.83 -13.41 -15.77
CA ALA A 153 23.80 -14.29 -16.92
C ALA A 153 22.93 -13.76 -18.07
N ALA A 154 21.81 -13.12 -17.74
CA ALA A 154 20.87 -12.53 -18.69
C ALA A 154 20.29 -11.24 -18.08
N PRO A 155 20.80 -10.04 -18.44
CA PRO A 155 20.33 -8.77 -17.87
C PRO A 155 18.85 -8.50 -18.04
N SER A 156 18.21 -9.07 -19.06
CA SER A 156 16.75 -9.00 -19.29
C SER A 156 15.94 -9.86 -18.31
N ASP A 157 16.56 -10.84 -17.61
CA ASP A 157 15.91 -11.68 -16.61
C ASP A 157 15.86 -10.99 -15.24
N ASP A 158 15.09 -9.93 -15.15
CA ASP A 158 14.89 -9.12 -13.94
C ASP A 158 13.89 -9.77 -12.99
N TYR A 159 14.27 -10.90 -12.40
CA TYR A 159 13.39 -11.69 -11.55
C TYR A 159 12.94 -10.95 -10.28
N LEU A 160 13.79 -10.11 -9.70
CA LEU A 160 13.47 -9.38 -8.47
C LEU A 160 12.50 -8.23 -8.72
N PHE A 161 12.69 -7.45 -9.78
CA PHE A 161 11.88 -6.28 -10.10
C PHE A 161 10.86 -6.51 -11.23
N ARG A 162 10.98 -7.65 -11.95
CA ARG A 162 10.05 -8.02 -13.05
C ARG A 162 9.92 -6.96 -14.15
N ASN A 163 10.90 -6.11 -14.33
CA ASN A 163 10.83 -4.95 -15.21
C ASN A 163 9.57 -4.08 -14.99
N ALA A 164 9.00 -4.12 -13.78
CA ALA A 164 7.82 -3.35 -13.44
C ALA A 164 8.11 -1.84 -13.56
N PRO A 165 7.23 -1.04 -14.20
CA PRO A 165 7.45 0.39 -14.36
C PRO A 165 7.37 1.17 -13.04
N VAL A 166 6.64 0.65 -12.06
CA VAL A 166 6.47 1.31 -10.75
C VAL A 166 6.74 0.31 -9.63
N ILE A 167 7.44 0.79 -8.61
CA ILE A 167 7.65 0.09 -7.34
C ILE A 167 7.00 0.95 -6.26
N VAL A 168 6.17 0.34 -5.41
CA VAL A 168 5.50 1.05 -4.32
C VAL A 168 5.89 0.41 -3.00
N PHE A 169 6.39 1.22 -2.08
CA PHE A 169 6.65 0.79 -0.70
C PHE A 169 5.62 1.38 0.25
N MET A 170 5.24 0.60 1.24
CA MET A 170 4.44 1.03 2.38
C MET A 170 5.23 0.76 3.65
N ALA A 171 5.57 1.83 4.36
CA ALA A 171 6.24 1.78 5.65
C ALA A 171 5.27 2.25 6.74
N SER A 172 5.17 1.49 7.83
CA SER A 172 4.27 1.75 8.96
C SER A 172 4.77 1.01 10.19
N GLN A 173 4.38 1.47 11.37
CA GLN A 173 4.58 0.71 12.61
C GLN A 173 3.64 -0.51 12.66
N TRP A 174 2.48 -0.45 12.00
CA TRP A 174 1.41 -1.44 12.07
C TRP A 174 1.32 -2.26 10.77
N PRO A 175 1.66 -3.57 10.81
CA PRO A 175 1.58 -4.42 9.61
C PRO A 175 0.18 -4.54 9.04
N LEU A 176 -0.85 -4.53 9.90
CA LEU A 176 -2.24 -4.61 9.47
C LEU A 176 -2.65 -3.38 8.67
N ASP A 177 -2.31 -2.17 9.14
CA ASP A 177 -2.65 -0.91 8.49
C ASP A 177 -2.02 -0.85 7.09
N ALA A 178 -0.72 -1.18 7.00
CA ALA A 178 -0.03 -1.26 5.70
C ALA A 178 -0.63 -2.33 4.77
N GLY A 179 -1.06 -3.47 5.32
CA GLY A 179 -1.70 -4.55 4.55
C GLY A 179 -3.06 -4.15 4.00
N LEU A 180 -3.89 -3.48 4.81
CA LEU A 180 -5.18 -2.94 4.41
C LEU A 180 -5.03 -1.86 3.34
N ALA A 181 -4.09 -0.92 3.53
CA ALA A 181 -3.78 0.12 2.56
C ALA A 181 -3.31 -0.49 1.23
N ALA A 182 -2.40 -1.45 1.27
CA ALA A 182 -1.92 -2.15 0.10
C ALA A 182 -3.05 -2.86 -0.66
N GLN A 183 -4.02 -3.47 0.06
CA GLN A 183 -5.18 -4.13 -0.57
C GLN A 183 -6.10 -3.13 -1.27
N ASN A 184 -6.39 -1.98 -0.65
CA ASN A 184 -7.19 -0.93 -1.28
C ASN A 184 -6.48 -0.37 -2.53
N MET A 185 -5.19 -0.12 -2.42
CA MET A 185 -4.36 0.33 -3.55
C MET A 185 -4.33 -0.69 -4.69
N GLU A 186 -4.25 -2.00 -4.39
CA GLU A 186 -4.31 -3.06 -5.40
C GLU A 186 -5.66 -3.08 -6.12
N MET A 187 -6.77 -2.91 -5.40
CA MET A 187 -8.11 -2.88 -6.00
C MET A 187 -8.31 -1.63 -6.87
N MET A 188 -7.80 -0.47 -6.43
CA MET A 188 -7.81 0.74 -7.25
C MET A 188 -6.92 0.58 -8.49
N ALA A 189 -5.73 0.01 -8.35
CA ALA A 189 -4.86 -0.30 -9.49
C ALA A 189 -5.57 -1.20 -10.51
N ALA A 190 -6.32 -2.21 -10.04
CA ALA A 190 -7.10 -3.08 -10.92
C ALA A 190 -8.22 -2.32 -11.65
N ALA A 191 -8.90 -1.38 -10.97
CA ALA A 191 -9.91 -0.50 -11.58
C ALA A 191 -9.30 0.42 -12.66
N GLU A 192 -8.05 0.87 -12.44
CA GLU A 192 -7.28 1.67 -13.40
C GLU A 192 -6.65 0.84 -14.54
N GLY A 193 -6.92 -0.47 -14.59
CA GLY A 193 -6.39 -1.38 -15.61
C GLY A 193 -4.93 -1.77 -15.41
N LEU A 194 -4.42 -1.57 -14.20
CA LEU A 194 -3.06 -1.95 -13.80
C LEU A 194 -3.06 -3.31 -13.10
N GLY A 195 -1.90 -3.92 -13.06
CA GLY A 195 -1.65 -5.15 -12.32
C GLY A 195 -0.62 -4.98 -11.24
N VAL A 196 -0.78 -5.72 -10.16
CA VAL A 196 0.08 -5.66 -8.98
C VAL A 196 0.70 -7.01 -8.67
N LEU A 197 1.93 -6.99 -8.18
CA LEU A 197 2.61 -8.12 -7.52
C LEU A 197 3.10 -7.67 -6.14
N TYR A 198 2.62 -8.27 -5.08
CA TYR A 198 3.26 -8.15 -3.77
C TYR A 198 4.63 -8.81 -3.80
N ASN A 199 5.67 -8.04 -3.50
CA ASN A 199 7.05 -8.47 -3.57
C ASN A 199 7.71 -8.50 -2.18
N GLY A 200 7.55 -9.62 -1.48
CA GLY A 200 8.12 -9.81 -0.16
C GLY A 200 9.66 -9.86 -0.16
N TYR A 201 10.28 -10.31 -1.26
CA TYR A 201 11.75 -10.27 -1.37
C TYR A 201 12.27 -8.84 -1.40
N LEU A 202 11.65 -7.98 -2.21
CA LEU A 202 12.08 -6.60 -2.29
C LEU A 202 11.79 -5.83 -1.00
N ALA A 203 10.64 -6.04 -0.37
CA ALA A 203 10.35 -5.46 0.94
C ALA A 203 11.42 -5.81 1.97
N ARG A 204 11.80 -7.09 2.06
CA ARG A 204 12.79 -7.59 3.02
C ARG A 204 14.18 -7.03 2.78
N ILE A 205 14.67 -7.06 1.54
CA ILE A 205 16.03 -6.60 1.26
C ILE A 205 16.16 -5.09 1.45
N VAL A 206 15.11 -4.32 1.20
CA VAL A 206 15.07 -2.89 1.46
C VAL A 206 14.99 -2.58 2.95
N GLU A 207 14.26 -3.40 3.72
CA GLU A 207 14.22 -3.24 5.18
C GLU A 207 15.61 -3.37 5.83
N GLU A 208 16.49 -4.18 5.27
CA GLU A 208 17.87 -4.36 5.74
C GLU A 208 18.85 -3.32 5.16
N ASN A 209 18.43 -2.49 4.21
CA ASN A 209 19.27 -1.55 3.48
C ASN A 209 19.00 -0.11 3.94
N GLU A 210 19.75 0.38 4.90
CA GLU A 210 19.59 1.73 5.47
C GLU A 210 19.83 2.83 4.42
N GLU A 211 20.73 2.62 3.46
CA GLU A 211 20.95 3.57 2.36
C GLU A 211 19.69 3.68 1.47
N ALA A 212 19.10 2.55 1.15
CA ALA A 212 17.85 2.53 0.38
C ALA A 212 16.68 3.15 1.17
N LYS A 213 16.57 2.87 2.47
CA LYS A 213 15.53 3.49 3.33
C LYS A 213 15.71 5.00 3.41
N LYS A 214 16.94 5.46 3.53
CA LYS A 214 17.27 6.90 3.51
C LYS A 214 16.90 7.54 2.19
N TRP A 215 17.26 6.93 1.08
CA TRP A 215 16.91 7.44 -0.24
C TRP A 215 15.40 7.47 -0.47
N LEU A 216 14.66 6.48 0.05
CA LEU A 216 13.20 6.41 0.00
C LEU A 216 12.51 7.39 0.97
N GLY A 217 13.23 8.07 1.86
CA GLY A 217 12.66 8.96 2.88
C GLY A 217 11.85 8.25 3.98
N ILE A 218 12.22 6.99 4.28
CA ILE A 218 11.53 6.16 5.29
C ILE A 218 12.49 5.70 6.40
N GLU A 219 13.51 6.47 6.69
CA GLU A 219 14.43 6.21 7.81
C GLU A 219 13.66 6.07 9.12
N GLY A 220 14.08 5.12 9.96
CA GLY A 220 13.41 4.84 11.23
C GLY A 220 12.03 4.20 11.12
N LYS A 221 11.52 3.99 9.90
CA LYS A 221 10.25 3.29 9.65
C LYS A 221 10.50 1.87 9.16
N THR A 222 9.52 0.99 9.37
CA THR A 222 9.59 -0.41 8.94
C THR A 222 8.83 -0.61 7.63
N VAL A 223 9.49 -1.17 6.62
CA VAL A 223 8.85 -1.57 5.37
C VAL A 223 7.95 -2.78 5.62
N LYS A 224 6.65 -2.61 5.53
CA LYS A 224 5.66 -3.67 5.76
C LYS A 224 5.17 -4.32 4.48
N ALA A 225 5.12 -3.56 3.38
CA ALA A 225 4.75 -4.10 2.09
C ALA A 225 5.52 -3.43 0.95
N CYS A 226 5.72 -4.19 -0.13
CA CYS A 226 6.19 -3.68 -1.40
C CYS A 226 5.32 -4.25 -2.52
N MET A 227 4.92 -3.41 -3.46
CA MET A 227 4.20 -3.79 -4.67
C MET A 227 4.98 -3.39 -5.91
N LEU A 228 5.06 -4.29 -6.88
CA LEU A 228 5.42 -3.98 -8.26
C LEU A 228 4.13 -3.73 -9.02
N MET A 229 4.09 -2.69 -9.84
CA MET A 229 2.86 -2.24 -10.50
C MET A 229 3.13 -1.79 -11.93
N GLY A 230 2.16 -2.02 -12.81
CA GLY A 230 2.21 -1.59 -14.21
C GLY A 230 1.13 -2.22 -15.06
N TYR A 231 1.13 -1.93 -16.35
CA TYR A 231 0.19 -2.52 -17.30
C TYR A 231 0.53 -3.99 -17.54
N PRO A 232 -0.42 -4.94 -17.31
CA PRO A 232 -0.17 -6.35 -17.57
C PRO A 232 0.18 -6.62 -19.04
N ALA A 233 1.24 -7.40 -19.27
CA ALA A 233 1.56 -7.95 -20.59
C ALA A 233 0.84 -9.28 -20.86
N VAL A 234 0.19 -9.85 -19.83
CA VAL A 234 -0.58 -11.09 -19.90
C VAL A 234 -2.08 -10.84 -19.80
N LYS A 235 -2.87 -11.67 -20.46
CA LYS A 235 -4.33 -11.65 -20.36
C LYS A 235 -4.82 -12.98 -19.77
N TYR A 236 -5.48 -12.90 -18.63
CA TYR A 236 -6.10 -14.09 -18.01
C TYR A 236 -7.51 -14.28 -18.57
N VAL A 237 -7.82 -15.50 -18.98
CA VAL A 237 -9.13 -15.85 -19.60
C VAL A 237 -10.13 -16.39 -18.59
N ARG A 238 -9.70 -16.66 -17.35
CA ARG A 238 -10.56 -17.19 -16.28
C ARG A 238 -9.94 -16.93 -14.90
N THR A 239 -10.79 -16.99 -13.86
CA THR A 239 -10.33 -16.96 -12.47
C THR A 239 -9.58 -18.23 -12.09
N ALA A 240 -8.70 -18.14 -11.07
CA ALA A 240 -8.03 -19.33 -10.56
C ALA A 240 -8.89 -20.06 -9.52
N PRO A 241 -8.84 -21.39 -9.47
CA PRO A 241 -9.51 -22.16 -8.44
C PRO A 241 -8.93 -21.85 -7.05
N ARG A 242 -9.74 -22.00 -6.02
CA ARG A 242 -9.38 -21.88 -4.61
C ARG A 242 -9.77 -23.17 -3.88
N LYS A 243 -9.07 -23.47 -2.80
CA LYS A 243 -9.51 -24.50 -1.86
C LYS A 243 -10.85 -24.08 -1.23
N ALA A 244 -11.62 -25.06 -0.78
CA ALA A 244 -12.82 -24.78 0.03
C ALA A 244 -12.43 -23.99 1.29
N PRO A 245 -13.24 -23.02 1.70
CA PRO A 245 -12.96 -22.25 2.91
C PRO A 245 -13.16 -23.14 4.14
N GLN A 246 -12.36 -22.92 5.17
CA GLN A 246 -12.63 -23.44 6.51
C GLN A 246 -13.47 -22.37 7.22
N VAL A 247 -14.73 -22.68 7.49
CA VAL A 247 -15.68 -21.72 8.09
C VAL A 247 -16.55 -22.43 9.13
N VAL A 248 -16.82 -21.71 10.21
CA VAL A 248 -17.78 -22.13 11.23
C VAL A 248 -18.88 -21.06 11.30
N TRP A 249 -20.11 -21.48 11.09
CA TRP A 249 -21.32 -20.67 11.28
C TRP A 249 -21.92 -21.03 12.64
N ARG A 250 -22.15 -20.06 13.52
CA ARG A 250 -22.75 -20.24 14.85
C ARG A 250 -23.97 -19.35 15.00
#